data_e968be85d87091541f118d87d8b01b0f
#
_entry.id   e968be85d87091541f118d87d8b01b0f
#
_cell.length_a   1.000
_cell.length_b   1.000
_cell.length_c   1.000
_cell.angle_alpha   90.00
_cell.angle_beta   90.00
_cell.angle_gamma   90.00
#
_symmetry.space_group_name_H-M   'P 1'
#
loop_
_entity.id
_entity.type
_entity.pdbx_description
1 polymer ?
#
loop_
_entity_poly.entity_id
_entity_poly.type
_entity_poly.pdbx_seq_one_letter_code
_entity_poly.pdbx_strand_id
1 'polypeptide(L)' 'MLNELKTIYSLRIRIKLREKGFEPVMELDNPYKPGLKCWVFENSSEFSDILDEIMRGYGYGSRK' A
#
# COMPACT_ATOMS: atom_id res chain seq x y z
N MET A 1 9.59 -7.93 17.59
CA MET A 1 8.63 -8.71 16.79
C MET A 1 8.41 -8.06 15.45
N LEU A 2 8.38 -8.87 14.40
CA LEU A 2 8.22 -8.35 13.05
C LEU A 2 6.75 -8.15 12.73
N ASN A 3 6.45 -7.06 12.06
CA ASN A 3 5.10 -6.82 11.56
C ASN A 3 4.88 -7.64 10.30
N GLU A 4 3.62 -7.91 10.01
CA GLU A 4 3.27 -8.56 8.77
C GLU A 4 3.62 -7.64 7.60
N LEU A 5 3.74 -8.23 6.45
CA LEU A 5 4.00 -7.47 5.23
C LEU A 5 2.70 -7.27 4.48
N LYS A 6 2.60 -6.13 3.83
CA LYS A 6 1.42 -5.78 3.05
C LYS A 6 1.87 -5.37 1.66
N THR A 7 1.31 -6.00 0.64
CA THR A 7 1.65 -5.70 -0.74
C THR A 7 0.66 -4.71 -1.32
N ILE A 8 1.19 -3.65 -1.93
CA ILE A 8 0.38 -2.62 -2.57
C ILE A 8 0.59 -2.71 -4.07
N TYR A 9 -0.49 -2.93 -4.80
CA TYR A 9 -0.43 -3.09 -6.25
C TYR A 9 -0.77 -1.81 -7.00
N SER A 10 -1.33 -0.82 -6.32
CA SER A 10 -1.77 0.41 -6.94
C SER A 10 -0.70 1.47 -6.85
N LEU A 11 -0.28 2.01 -8.00
CA LEU A 11 0.68 3.09 -8.02
C LEU A 11 0.13 4.32 -7.32
N ARG A 12 -1.16 4.58 -7.49
CA ARG A 12 -1.80 5.74 -6.88
C ARG A 12 -1.70 5.68 -5.36
N ILE A 13 -1.97 4.50 -4.79
CA ILE A 13 -1.86 4.33 -3.35
C ILE A 13 -0.41 4.41 -2.91
N ARG A 14 0.50 3.85 -3.71
CA ARG A 14 1.92 3.91 -3.42
C ARG A 14 2.39 5.36 -3.30
N ILE A 15 1.95 6.21 -4.21
CA ILE A 15 2.32 7.62 -4.20
C ILE A 15 1.77 8.31 -2.95
N LYS A 16 0.54 8.01 -2.58
CA LYS A 16 -0.05 8.60 -1.38
C LYS A 16 0.69 8.17 -0.13
N LEU A 17 1.10 6.91 -0.07
CA LEU A 17 1.86 6.42 1.07
C LEU A 17 3.19 7.13 1.17
N ARG A 18 3.83 7.38 0.04
CA ARG A 18 5.08 8.10 0.02
C ARG A 18 4.91 9.51 0.56
N GLU A 19 3.82 10.16 0.20
CA GLU A 19 3.53 11.51 0.70
C GLU A 19 3.35 11.52 2.20
N LYS A 20 2.92 10.40 2.77
CA LYS A 20 2.76 10.26 4.22
C LYS A 20 4.03 9.80 4.91
N GLY A 21 5.10 9.58 4.16
CA GLY A 21 6.39 9.23 4.74
C GLY A 21 6.67 7.74 4.82
N PHE A 22 5.89 6.92 4.14
CA PHE A 22 6.10 5.48 4.15
C PHE A 22 6.85 5.03 2.91
N GLU A 23 7.85 4.18 3.11
CA GLU A 23 8.65 3.62 2.04
C GLU A 23 8.51 2.12 2.05
N PRO A 24 8.48 1.48 0.87
CA PRO A 24 8.38 0.04 0.83
C PRO A 24 9.69 -0.61 1.25
N VAL A 25 9.58 -1.81 1.79
CA VAL A 25 10.77 -2.59 2.12
C VAL A 25 11.32 -3.30 0.89
N MET A 26 10.50 -3.50 -0.14
CA MET A 26 10.98 -4.04 -1.40
C MET A 26 9.98 -3.73 -2.51
N GLU A 27 10.48 -3.79 -3.74
CA GLU A 27 9.68 -3.59 -4.93
C GLU A 27 9.77 -4.86 -5.77
N LEU A 28 8.63 -5.33 -6.24
CA LEU A 28 8.56 -6.58 -6.99
C LEU A 28 7.80 -6.36 -8.29
N ASP A 29 7.96 -7.32 -9.22
CA ASP A 29 7.13 -7.32 -10.41
C ASP A 29 5.71 -7.68 -10.02
N ASN A 30 4.76 -7.00 -10.65
CA ASN A 30 3.35 -7.26 -10.39
C ASN A 30 2.96 -8.57 -11.07
N PRO A 31 2.55 -9.59 -10.31
CA PRO A 31 2.22 -10.89 -10.91
C PRO A 31 0.92 -10.87 -11.70
N TYR A 32 0.10 -9.85 -11.51
CA TYR A 32 -1.19 -9.77 -12.19
C TYR A 32 -1.17 -8.88 -13.42
N LYS A 33 -0.22 -7.95 -13.49
CA LYS A 33 -0.15 -6.99 -14.58
C LYS A 33 1.28 -6.88 -15.06
N PRO A 34 1.63 -7.59 -16.12
CA PRO A 34 2.99 -7.56 -16.64
C PRO A 34 3.44 -6.14 -16.97
N GLY A 35 4.68 -5.85 -16.68
CA GLY A 35 5.25 -4.54 -16.94
C GLY A 35 5.02 -3.53 -15.84
N LEU A 36 4.22 -3.86 -14.84
CA LEU A 36 4.00 -2.98 -13.71
C LEU A 36 4.67 -3.54 -12.48
N LYS A 37 4.74 -2.73 -11.43
CA LYS A 37 5.40 -3.10 -10.19
C LYS A 37 4.39 -3.15 -9.06
N CYS A 38 4.78 -3.81 -7.98
CA CYS A 38 4.05 -3.73 -6.73
C CYS A 38 5.08 -3.50 -5.62
N TRP A 39 4.60 -3.06 -4.48
CA TRP A 39 5.48 -2.63 -3.39
C TRP A 39 5.04 -3.28 -2.10
N VAL A 40 6.02 -3.79 -1.35
CA VAL A 40 5.76 -4.47 -0.10
C VAL A 40 6.13 -3.53 1.04
N PHE A 41 5.20 -3.32 1.94
CA PHE A 41 5.39 -2.44 3.10
C PHE A 41 5.28 -3.26 4.38
N GLU A 42 5.92 -2.76 5.41
CA GLU A 42 5.71 -3.30 6.74
C GLU A 42 4.36 -2.82 7.25
N ASN A 43 3.50 -3.75 7.63
CA ASN A 43 2.12 -3.44 7.99
C ASN A 43 2.02 -3.14 9.50
N SER A 44 2.64 -2.05 9.93
CA SER A 44 2.53 -1.59 11.30
C SER A 44 1.12 -1.04 11.53
N SER A 45 0.75 -0.83 12.79
CA SER A 45 -0.56 -0.27 13.06
C SER A 45 -0.69 1.14 12.50
N GLU A 46 0.38 1.92 12.54
CA GLU A 46 0.39 3.25 11.97
C GLU A 46 0.18 3.19 10.45
N PHE A 47 0.89 2.28 9.79
CA PHE A 47 0.76 2.09 8.35
C PHE A 47 -0.67 1.66 8.00
N SER A 48 -1.20 0.73 8.78
CA SER A 48 -2.55 0.21 8.54
C SER A 48 -3.60 1.32 8.63
N ASP A 49 -3.46 2.19 9.61
CA ASP A 49 -4.40 3.30 9.78
C ASP A 49 -4.34 4.27 8.61
N ILE A 50 -3.12 4.59 8.18
CA ILE A 50 -2.94 5.53 7.08
C ILE A 50 -3.43 4.91 5.77
N LEU A 51 -3.13 3.63 5.56
CA LEU A 51 -3.59 2.94 4.36
C LEU A 51 -5.10 2.93 4.29
N ASP A 52 -5.76 2.64 5.41
CA ASP A 52 -7.20 2.62 5.48
C ASP A 52 -7.79 3.99 5.11
N GLU A 53 -7.17 5.04 5.61
CA GLU A 53 -7.59 6.40 5.32
C GLU A 53 -7.46 6.71 3.83
N ILE A 54 -6.34 6.31 3.23
CA ILE A 54 -6.11 6.53 1.81
C ILE A 54 -7.14 5.78 0.97
N MET A 55 -7.40 4.54 1.33
CA MET A 55 -8.33 3.72 0.55
C MET A 55 -9.75 4.26 0.65
N ARG A 56 -10.12 4.81 1.79
CA ARG A 56 -11.42 5.44 1.91
C ARG A 56 -11.54 6.65 0.99
N GLY A 57 -10.45 7.38 0.84
CA GLY A 57 -10.43 8.54 -0.03
C GLY A 57 -10.68 8.19 -1.48
N TYR A 58 -10.39 6.94 -1.86
CA TYR A 58 -10.64 6.46 -3.22
C TYR A 58 -11.95 5.66 -3.31
N GLY A 59 -12.66 5.52 -2.20
CA GLY A 59 -13.90 4.76 -2.19
C GLY A 59 -13.73 3.27 -1.96
N TYR A 60 -12.50 2.81 -1.79
CA TYR A 60 -12.26 1.39 -1.54
C TYR A 60 -12.80 1.03 -0.15
N GLY A 61 -13.48 -0.08 -0.05
CA GLY A 61 -13.98 -0.56 1.20
C GLY A 61 -15.12 0.26 1.77
N SER A 62 -15.49 1.31 1.11
CA SER A 62 -16.56 2.18 1.53
C SER A 62 -17.82 1.79 0.77
N ARG A 63 -18.71 1.13 1.43
CA ARG A 63 -19.93 0.66 0.79
C ARG A 63 -21.13 1.35 1.36
N LYS A 64 -21.99 1.65 0.50
CA LYS A 64 -23.18 2.32 0.96
C LYS A 64 -24.37 1.53 0.67
#